data_c7df17ab87b6b1bc683600d511a3a80a
#
_entry.id   c7df17ab87b6b1bc683600d511a3a80a
#
_cell.length_a   1.000
_cell.length_b   1.000
_cell.length_c   1.000
_cell.angle_alpha   90.00
_cell.angle_beta   90.00
_cell.angle_gamma   90.00
#
_symmetry.space_group_name_H-M   'P 1'
#
loop_
_entity.id
_entity.type
_entity.pdbx_description
1 polymer ?
#
loop_
_entity_poly.entity_id
_entity_poly.type
_entity_poly.pdbx_seq_one_letter_code
_entity_poly.pdbx_strand_id
1 'polypeptide(L)'
;IREGMDSSNVVKFTLAAYNAGEGRIQECIEFCRSVGGDYRDWEEMCRIIPMMRDPQAHIPGTTIKRFNGSETTRYVDDILSRYEQYRFAVLP
;
A
#
# COMPACT_ATOMS: atom_id res chain seq x y z
N ILE A 1 -11.64 0.05 -4.61
CA ILE A 1 -10.47 0.68 -4.00
C ILE A 1 -10.72 2.14 -3.63
N ARG A 2 -11.44 2.87 -4.46
CA ARG A 2 -11.66 4.31 -4.22
C ARG A 2 -12.75 4.61 -3.22
N GLU A 3 -13.61 3.66 -2.97
CA GLU A 3 -14.76 3.87 -2.12
C GLU A 3 -14.34 4.19 -0.69
N GLY A 4 -14.73 5.35 -0.19
CA GLY A 4 -14.41 5.77 1.16
C GLY A 4 -12.99 6.26 1.39
N MET A 5 -12.17 6.36 0.33
CA MET A 5 -10.82 6.88 0.44
C MET A 5 -10.77 8.34 0.02
N ASP A 6 -9.93 9.15 0.71
CA ASP A 6 -9.64 10.48 0.22
C ASP A 6 -8.64 10.42 -0.95
N SER A 7 -8.50 11.51 -1.68
CA SER A 7 -7.68 11.53 -2.90
C SER A 7 -6.20 11.28 -2.62
N SER A 8 -5.69 11.69 -1.46
CA SER A 8 -4.31 11.43 -1.06
C SER A 8 -4.05 9.93 -0.94
N ASN A 9 -4.95 9.20 -0.28
CA ASN A 9 -4.81 7.75 -0.13
C ASN A 9 -4.96 7.04 -1.47
N VAL A 10 -5.86 7.50 -2.34
CA VAL A 10 -6.02 6.92 -3.67
C VAL A 10 -4.72 6.97 -4.46
N VAL A 11 -4.01 8.11 -4.41
CA VAL A 11 -2.72 8.24 -5.11
C VAL A 11 -1.71 7.23 -4.56
N LYS A 12 -1.62 7.10 -3.25
CA LYS A 12 -0.66 6.19 -2.62
C LYS A 12 -0.93 4.74 -2.99
N PHE A 13 -2.20 4.33 -2.97
CA PHE A 13 -2.58 2.98 -3.38
C PHE A 13 -2.32 2.74 -4.86
N THR A 14 -2.53 3.74 -5.70
CA THR A 14 -2.26 3.62 -7.13
C THR A 14 -0.77 3.39 -7.37
N LEU A 15 0.09 4.14 -6.67
CA LEU A 15 1.54 3.95 -6.80
C LEU A 15 1.98 2.57 -6.29
N ALA A 16 1.40 2.12 -5.19
CA ALA A 16 1.70 0.80 -4.65
C ALA A 16 1.29 -0.30 -5.62
N ALA A 17 0.12 -0.18 -6.23
CA ALA A 17 -0.37 -1.14 -7.21
C ALA A 17 0.51 -1.15 -8.47
N TYR A 18 1.02 0.01 -8.87
CA TYR A 18 1.93 0.10 -9.99
C TYR A 18 3.24 -0.66 -9.72
N ASN A 19 3.75 -0.56 -8.50
CA ASN A 19 5.01 -1.22 -8.12
C ASN A 19 4.83 -2.72 -7.89
N ALA A 20 3.84 -3.11 -7.08
CA ALA A 20 3.69 -4.49 -6.63
C ALA A 20 2.71 -5.31 -7.45
N GLY A 21 1.84 -4.65 -8.20
CA GLY A 21 0.75 -5.31 -8.92
C GLY A 21 -0.55 -5.16 -8.19
N GLU A 22 -1.61 -4.91 -8.96
CA GLU A 22 -2.95 -4.67 -8.41
C GLU A 22 -3.44 -5.85 -7.57
N GLY A 23 -3.19 -7.09 -8.05
CA GLY A 23 -3.62 -8.29 -7.33
C GLY A 23 -2.98 -8.42 -5.97
N ARG A 24 -1.70 -8.05 -5.85
CA ARG A 24 -0.99 -8.11 -4.58
C ARG A 24 -1.47 -7.08 -3.60
N ILE A 25 -1.77 -5.88 -4.08
CA ILE A 25 -2.32 -4.83 -3.21
C ILE A 25 -3.74 -5.21 -2.77
N GLN A 26 -4.52 -5.83 -3.64
CA GLN A 26 -5.83 -6.33 -3.27
C GLN A 26 -5.73 -7.38 -2.17
N GLU A 27 -4.76 -8.29 -2.26
CA GLU A 27 -4.52 -9.27 -1.20
C GLU A 27 -4.14 -8.59 0.13
N CYS A 28 -3.35 -7.52 0.08
CA CYS A 28 -3.00 -6.74 1.27
C CYS A 28 -4.25 -6.13 1.90
N ILE A 29 -5.15 -5.58 1.08
CA ILE A 29 -6.40 -5.01 1.56
C ILE A 29 -7.24 -6.09 2.25
N GLU A 30 -7.36 -7.26 1.63
CA GLU A 30 -8.11 -8.37 2.21
C GLU A 30 -7.50 -8.81 3.55
N PHE A 31 -6.18 -8.91 3.61
CA PHE A 31 -5.51 -9.26 4.85
C PHE A 31 -5.75 -8.22 5.94
N CYS A 32 -5.64 -6.93 5.59
CA CYS A 32 -5.90 -5.84 6.53
C CYS A 32 -7.31 -5.94 7.11
N ARG A 33 -8.29 -6.19 6.25
CA ARG A 33 -9.67 -6.34 6.70
C ARG A 33 -9.82 -7.54 7.64
N SER A 34 -9.13 -8.63 7.34
CA SER A 34 -9.24 -9.84 8.14
C SER A 34 -8.71 -9.67 9.56
N VAL A 35 -7.79 -8.74 9.78
CA VAL A 35 -7.24 -8.45 11.11
C VAL A 35 -7.86 -7.20 11.75
N GLY A 36 -8.92 -6.68 11.15
CA GLY A 36 -9.66 -5.56 11.73
C GLY A 36 -9.05 -4.18 11.49
N GLY A 37 -8.09 -4.08 10.56
CA GLY A 37 -7.47 -2.80 10.23
C GLY A 37 -8.28 -1.96 9.27
N ASP A 38 -7.95 -0.67 9.19
CA ASP A 38 -8.58 0.24 8.24
C ASP A 38 -7.78 0.29 6.95
N TYR A 39 -8.22 -0.49 5.96
CA TYR A 39 -7.51 -0.55 4.67
C TYR A 39 -7.55 0.76 3.89
N ARG A 40 -8.42 1.69 4.28
CA ARG A 40 -8.52 2.99 3.61
C ARG A 40 -7.48 3.99 4.07
N ASP A 41 -6.76 3.65 5.15
CA ASP A 41 -5.71 4.49 5.71
C ASP A 41 -4.35 3.97 5.25
N TRP A 42 -3.64 4.76 4.46
CA TRP A 42 -2.34 4.35 3.95
C TRP A 42 -1.32 4.09 5.07
N GLU A 43 -1.36 4.88 6.15
CA GLU A 43 -0.43 4.66 7.26
C GLU A 43 -0.65 3.29 7.90
N GLU A 44 -1.90 2.88 8.03
CA GLU A 44 -2.23 1.54 8.51
C GLU A 44 -1.69 0.48 7.55
N MET A 45 -1.86 0.70 6.25
CA MET A 45 -1.38 -0.23 5.23
C MET A 45 0.14 -0.31 5.20
N CYS A 46 0.84 0.75 5.58
CA CYS A 46 2.30 0.71 5.67
C CYS A 46 2.80 -0.27 6.72
N ARG A 47 1.99 -0.57 7.74
CA ARG A 47 2.30 -1.63 8.70
C ARG A 47 1.90 -3.00 8.16
N ILE A 48 0.84 -3.07 7.39
CA ILE A 48 0.26 -4.33 6.90
C ILE A 48 1.04 -4.89 5.71
N ILE A 49 1.38 -4.03 4.74
CA ILE A 49 2.00 -4.48 3.50
C ILE A 49 3.31 -5.26 3.73
N PRO A 50 4.23 -4.81 4.60
CA PRO A 50 5.45 -5.58 4.85
C PRO A 50 5.20 -6.96 5.47
N MET A 51 4.07 -7.15 6.17
CA MET A 51 3.72 -8.42 6.78
C MET A 51 3.45 -9.51 5.74
N MET A 52 3.16 -9.13 4.50
CA MET A 52 2.86 -10.10 3.43
C MET A 52 4.05 -10.98 3.07
N ARG A 53 5.22 -10.66 3.57
CA ARG A 53 6.40 -11.49 3.43
C ARG A 53 6.43 -12.62 4.46
N ASP A 54 5.70 -12.46 5.55
CA ASP A 54 5.67 -13.42 6.65
C ASP A 54 4.79 -14.61 6.29
N PRO A 55 5.30 -15.87 6.46
CA PRO A 55 4.49 -17.05 6.24
C PRO A 55 3.23 -17.12 7.12
N GLN A 56 3.22 -16.40 8.25
CA GLN A 56 2.06 -16.37 9.14
C GLN A 56 0.93 -15.48 8.63
N ALA A 57 1.23 -14.57 7.70
CA ALA A 57 0.19 -13.71 7.13
C ALA A 57 -0.64 -14.52 6.15
N HIS A 58 -1.88 -14.80 6.51
CA HIS A 58 -2.78 -15.53 5.61
C HIS A 58 -4.23 -15.24 5.96
N ILE A 59 -5.09 -15.44 4.97
CA ILE A 59 -6.53 -15.36 5.11
C ILE A 59 -7.05 -16.79 4.98
N PRO A 60 -7.83 -17.30 5.95
CA PRO A 60 -8.33 -18.67 5.87
C PRO A 60 -9.06 -18.95 4.55
N GLY A 61 -8.72 -20.07 3.93
CA GLY A 61 -9.34 -20.49 2.68
C GLY A 61 -8.74 -19.87 1.44
N THR A 62 -7.71 -19.04 1.55
CA THR A 62 -7.05 -18.42 0.39
C THR A 62 -5.55 -18.70 0.42
N THR A 63 -4.91 -18.54 -0.76
CA THR A 63 -3.46 -18.59 -0.88
C THR A 63 -2.96 -17.18 -1.17
N ILE A 64 -2.14 -16.66 -0.26
CA ILE A 64 -1.57 -15.32 -0.42
C ILE A 64 -0.16 -15.45 -0.99
N LYS A 65 0.11 -14.74 -2.08
CA LYS A 65 1.45 -14.66 -2.63
C LYS A 65 2.29 -13.72 -1.79
N ARG A 66 3.43 -14.23 -1.34
CA ARG A 66 4.37 -13.41 -0.57
C ARG A 66 5.16 -12.50 -1.50
N PHE A 67 5.45 -11.31 -1.03
CA PHE A 67 6.26 -10.37 -1.78
C PHE A 67 6.94 -9.39 -0.82
N ASN A 68 7.91 -8.64 -1.33
CA ASN A 68 8.65 -7.68 -0.51
C ASN A 68 7.86 -6.38 -0.38
N GLY A 69 6.94 -6.36 0.58
CA GLY A 69 6.10 -5.19 0.82
C GLY A 69 6.87 -3.96 1.29
N SER A 70 8.00 -4.16 1.98
CA SER A 70 8.84 -3.04 2.41
C SER A 70 9.39 -2.28 1.20
N GLU A 71 9.71 -2.96 0.14
CA GLU A 71 10.15 -2.32 -1.10
C GLU A 71 9.03 -1.48 -1.71
N THR A 72 7.81 -1.98 -1.68
CA THR A 72 6.66 -1.28 -2.21
C THR A 72 6.36 0.00 -1.42
N THR A 73 6.37 -0.07 -0.09
CA THR A 73 6.13 1.13 0.73
C THR A 73 7.23 2.16 0.55
N ARG A 74 8.47 1.71 0.42
CA ARG A 74 9.60 2.62 0.14
C ARG A 74 9.45 3.29 -1.22
N TYR A 75 9.01 2.54 -2.22
CA TYR A 75 8.77 3.08 -3.56
C TYR A 75 7.75 4.24 -3.50
N VAL A 76 6.66 4.05 -2.80
CA VAL A 76 5.63 5.09 -2.66
C VAL A 76 6.21 6.32 -1.95
N ASP A 77 6.92 6.10 -0.83
CA ASP A 77 7.53 7.19 -0.08
C ASP A 77 8.53 7.97 -0.92
N ASP A 78 9.36 7.28 -1.68
CA ASP A 78 10.37 7.94 -2.52
C ASP A 78 9.74 8.81 -3.60
N ILE A 79 8.69 8.31 -4.24
CA ILE A 79 8.01 9.09 -5.28
C ILE A 79 7.34 10.32 -4.67
N LEU A 80 6.67 10.17 -3.53
CA LEU A 80 6.00 11.28 -2.89
C LEU A 80 7.01 12.33 -2.41
N SER A 81 8.16 11.89 -1.89
CA SER A 81 9.22 12.81 -1.46
C SER A 81 9.77 13.59 -2.65
N ARG A 82 10.00 12.92 -3.78
CA ARG A 82 10.47 13.59 -4.99
C ARG A 82 9.44 14.58 -5.52
N TYR A 83 8.18 14.21 -5.46
CA TYR A 83 7.10 15.10 -5.89
C TYR A 83 7.07 16.37 -5.03
N GLU A 84 7.22 16.23 -3.72
CA GLU A 84 7.24 17.37 -2.81
C GLU A 84 8.45 18.27 -3.09
N GLN A 85 9.63 17.70 -3.30
CA GLN A 85 10.83 18.46 -3.66
C GLN A 85 10.64 19.22 -4.95
N TYR A 86 10.08 18.57 -5.96
CA TYR A 86 9.82 19.17 -7.24
C TYR A 86 8.83 20.35 -7.10
N ARG A 87 7.79 20.14 -6.32
CA ARG A 87 6.79 21.17 -6.06
C ARG A 87 7.41 22.44 -5.50
N PHE A 88 8.24 22.28 -4.47
CA PHE A 88 8.90 23.42 -3.85
C PHE A 88 9.92 24.08 -4.77
N ALA A 89 10.54 23.34 -5.67
CA ALA A 89 11.52 23.88 -6.60
C ALA A 89 10.90 24.72 -7.71
N VAL A 90 9.68 24.40 -8.14
CA VAL A 90 9.06 25.05 -9.30
C VAL A 90 7.98 26.06 -8.93
N LEU A 91 7.43 26.00 -7.73
CA LEU A 91 6.42 26.97 -7.30
C LEU A 91 7.10 28.23 -6.76
N PRO A 92 6.57 29.40 -7.11
CA PRO A 92 7.13 30.66 -6.62
C PRO A 92 7.00 30.79 -5.12
#